data_18352e721e03f1ccd61f52c15d24fc6e
#
_entry.id   18352e721e03f1ccd61f52c15d24fc6e
#
_cell.length_a   1.000
_cell.length_b   1.000
_cell.length_c   1.000
_cell.angle_alpha   90.00
_cell.angle_beta   90.00
_cell.angle_gamma   90.00
#
_symmetry.space_group_name_H-M   'P 1'
#
loop_
_entity.id
_entity.type
_entity.pdbx_description
1 polymer ?
#
loop_
_entity_poly.entity_id
_entity_poly.type
_entity_poly.pdbx_seq_one_letter_code
_entity_poly.pdbx_strand_id
1 'polypeptide(L)'
;MLLAFVAQVLVGGDGLVMPSWPLNGALNAAFICALLLLHFLKPRFSVIKALTKIPLALASMAMFFSLCIIAGIVPQGDRVGGIAALLKLSQITTSLPFAVAGVILMTCLGLTVLSRLWPFRLKNLPFLLNHLGLFLI
;
A
#
# COMPACT_ATOMS: atom_id res chain seq x y z
N MET A 1 -2.77 6.88 9.13
CA MET A 1 -2.35 7.94 8.18
C MET A 1 -1.83 9.20 8.85
N LEU A 2 -2.55 9.77 9.82
CA LEU A 2 -2.07 10.97 10.54
C LEU A 2 -0.65 10.79 11.08
N LEU A 3 -0.38 9.65 11.72
CA LEU A 3 0.97 9.32 12.21
C LEU A 3 2.04 9.27 11.11
N ALA A 4 1.70 8.81 9.90
CA ALA A 4 2.64 8.78 8.78
C ALA A 4 2.96 10.19 8.28
N PHE A 5 1.96 11.10 8.25
CA PHE A 5 2.19 12.52 7.94
C PHE A 5 3.03 13.19 9.03
N VAL A 6 2.72 12.95 10.29
CA VAL A 6 3.52 13.48 11.42
C VAL A 6 4.96 12.97 11.35
N ALA A 7 5.15 11.67 11.12
CA ALA A 7 6.47 11.09 10.96
C ALA A 7 7.23 11.69 9.77
N GLN A 8 6.56 11.93 8.64
CA GLN A 8 7.16 12.58 7.47
C GLN A 8 7.66 13.99 7.79
N VAL A 9 6.87 14.77 8.53
CA VAL A 9 7.25 16.14 8.93
C VAL A 9 8.41 16.11 9.93
N LEU A 10 8.41 15.16 10.88
CA LEU A 10 9.44 15.06 11.92
C LEU A 10 10.78 14.51 11.41
N VAL A 11 10.72 13.50 10.54
CA VAL A 11 11.95 12.88 9.99
C VAL A 11 12.63 13.80 8.98
N GLY A 12 11.86 14.60 8.29
CA GLY A 12 12.36 15.50 7.24
C GLY A 12 13.15 14.74 6.19
N GLY A 13 13.24 14.87 5.03
CA GLY A 13 14.03 14.10 4.08
C GLY A 13 13.50 14.25 2.67
N ASP A 14 14.31 13.91 1.69
CA ASP A 14 13.99 14.09 0.28
C ASP A 14 13.01 13.05 -0.29
N GLY A 15 12.32 12.32 0.61
CA GLY A 15 11.39 11.25 0.26
C GLY A 15 12.05 9.86 0.27
N LEU A 16 11.23 8.84 0.04
CA LEU A 16 11.70 7.46 -0.03
C LEU A 16 12.32 7.18 -1.40
N VAL A 17 13.59 6.82 -1.40
CA VAL A 17 14.28 6.36 -2.60
C VAL A 17 14.03 4.87 -2.79
N MET A 18 13.51 4.49 -3.96
CA MET A 18 13.34 3.08 -4.29
C MET A 18 14.71 2.39 -4.40
N PRO A 19 14.95 1.31 -3.65
CA PRO A 19 16.21 0.59 -3.74
C PRO A 19 16.39 -0.05 -5.11
N SER A 20 17.64 -0.08 -5.58
CA SER A 20 18.02 -0.73 -6.83
C SER A 20 18.04 -2.26 -6.68
N TRP A 21 18.12 -2.97 -7.80
CA TRP A 21 18.38 -4.40 -7.81
C TRP A 21 19.75 -4.69 -7.18
N PRO A 22 19.93 -5.74 -6.35
CA PRO A 22 18.95 -6.81 -6.01
C PRO A 22 18.07 -6.54 -4.79
N LEU A 23 18.27 -5.43 -4.06
CA LEU A 23 17.56 -5.14 -2.81
C LEU A 23 16.04 -5.01 -3.00
N ASN A 24 15.62 -4.39 -4.08
CA ASN A 24 14.20 -4.30 -4.46
C ASN A 24 13.57 -5.72 -4.59
N GLY A 25 14.25 -6.65 -5.28
CA GLY A 25 13.79 -8.04 -5.39
C GLY A 25 13.69 -8.75 -4.04
N ALA A 26 14.67 -8.54 -3.16
CA ALA A 26 14.65 -9.10 -1.80
C ALA A 26 13.50 -8.55 -0.95
N LEU A 27 13.20 -7.24 -1.05
CA LEU A 27 12.07 -6.61 -0.36
C LEU A 27 10.72 -7.15 -0.86
N ASN A 28 10.56 -7.32 -2.17
CA ASN A 28 9.36 -7.91 -2.74
C ASN A 28 9.18 -9.37 -2.28
N ALA A 29 10.24 -10.16 -2.29
CA ALA A 29 10.20 -11.53 -1.78
C ALA A 29 9.84 -11.57 -0.29
N ALA A 30 10.45 -10.71 0.53
CA ALA A 30 10.13 -10.58 1.96
C ALA A 30 8.67 -10.17 2.18
N PHE A 31 8.14 -9.27 1.36
CA PHE A 31 6.73 -8.85 1.42
C PHE A 31 5.77 -10.01 1.10
N ILE A 32 6.07 -10.80 0.06
CA ILE A 32 5.28 -12.00 -0.30
C ILE A 32 5.34 -13.02 0.84
N CYS A 33 6.51 -13.28 1.42
CA CYS A 33 6.66 -14.16 2.58
C CYS A 33 5.84 -13.66 3.79
N ALA A 34 5.85 -12.35 4.04
CA ALA A 34 5.05 -11.73 5.10
C ALA A 34 3.54 -11.90 4.85
N LEU A 35 3.07 -11.73 3.60
CA LEU A 35 1.68 -11.98 3.24
C LEU A 35 1.25 -13.43 3.47
N LEU A 36 2.09 -14.39 3.10
CA LEU A 36 1.84 -15.82 3.36
C LEU A 36 1.76 -16.09 4.86
N LEU A 37 2.71 -15.56 5.64
CA LEU A 37 2.72 -15.68 7.09
C LEU A 37 1.44 -15.09 7.71
N LEU A 38 1.05 -13.88 7.30
CA LEU A 38 -0.20 -13.25 7.74
C LEU A 38 -1.43 -14.08 7.36
N HIS A 39 -1.44 -14.69 6.18
CA HIS A 39 -2.52 -15.57 5.76
C HIS A 39 -2.67 -16.78 6.70
N PHE A 40 -1.57 -17.43 7.07
CA PHE A 40 -1.60 -18.57 8.02
C PHE A 40 -1.92 -18.13 9.45
N LEU A 41 -1.52 -16.91 9.85
CA LEU A 41 -1.85 -16.36 11.18
C LEU A 41 -3.27 -15.79 11.28
N LYS A 42 -3.95 -15.58 10.15
CA LYS A 42 -5.31 -15.03 10.08
C LYS A 42 -6.32 -15.70 11.03
N PRO A 43 -6.35 -17.05 11.20
CA PRO A 43 -7.30 -17.67 12.15
C PRO A 43 -7.06 -17.27 13.59
N ARG A 44 -5.83 -16.91 13.95
CA ARG A 44 -5.38 -16.67 15.32
C ARG A 44 -5.59 -15.23 15.78
N PHE A 45 -5.55 -14.26 14.85
CA PHE A 45 -5.59 -12.83 15.17
C PHE A 45 -6.77 -12.11 14.52
N SER A 46 -7.61 -11.46 15.33
CA SER A 46 -8.78 -10.71 14.84
C SER A 46 -8.41 -9.51 13.96
N VAL A 47 -7.26 -8.88 14.23
CA VAL A 47 -6.75 -7.77 13.43
C VAL A 47 -6.45 -8.21 11.99
N ILE A 48 -5.81 -9.38 11.81
CA ILE A 48 -5.51 -9.93 10.49
C ILE A 48 -6.81 -10.31 9.76
N LYS A 49 -7.82 -10.83 10.48
CA LYS A 49 -9.16 -11.05 9.90
C LYS A 49 -9.78 -9.76 9.39
N ALA A 50 -9.57 -8.64 10.10
CA ALA A 50 -10.10 -7.34 9.68
C ALA A 50 -9.49 -6.87 8.35
N LEU A 51 -8.20 -7.14 8.09
CA LEU A 51 -7.52 -6.79 6.84
C LEU A 51 -8.14 -7.46 5.59
N THR A 52 -8.88 -8.56 5.77
CA THR A 52 -9.57 -9.24 4.66
C THR A 52 -11.04 -8.83 4.51
N LYS A 53 -11.52 -7.89 5.31
CA LYS A 53 -12.91 -7.43 5.24
C LYS A 53 -13.06 -6.31 4.21
N ILE A 54 -14.17 -6.34 3.48
CA ILE A 54 -14.52 -5.37 2.45
C ILE A 54 -14.41 -3.91 2.92
N PRO A 55 -14.92 -3.52 4.11
CA PRO A 55 -14.84 -2.13 4.55
C PRO A 55 -13.41 -1.60 4.66
N LEU A 56 -12.47 -2.42 5.14
CA LEU A 56 -11.08 -2.00 5.26
C LEU A 56 -10.37 -1.93 3.91
N ALA A 57 -10.67 -2.86 3.01
CA ALA A 57 -10.16 -2.82 1.63
C ALA A 57 -10.65 -1.56 0.90
N LEU A 58 -11.95 -1.22 1.02
CA LEU A 58 -12.50 0.00 0.44
C LEU A 58 -11.90 1.27 1.06
N ALA A 59 -11.74 1.30 2.38
CA ALA A 59 -11.13 2.44 3.06
C ALA A 59 -9.66 2.64 2.62
N SER A 60 -8.87 1.56 2.51
CA SER A 60 -7.48 1.63 2.04
C SER A 60 -7.39 2.09 0.58
N MET A 61 -8.31 1.63 -0.26
CA MET A 61 -8.39 2.05 -1.66
C MET A 61 -8.78 3.53 -1.79
N ALA A 62 -9.80 3.97 -1.06
CA ALA A 62 -10.23 5.37 -1.04
C ALA A 62 -9.11 6.30 -0.56
N MET A 63 -8.39 5.89 0.49
CA MET A 63 -7.26 6.64 1.03
C MET A 63 -6.11 6.74 0.02
N PHE A 64 -5.71 5.64 -0.59
CA PHE A 64 -4.66 5.64 -1.62
C PHE A 64 -5.05 6.50 -2.82
N PHE A 65 -6.29 6.35 -3.28
CA PHE A 65 -6.85 7.14 -4.39
C PHE A 65 -6.89 8.64 -4.08
N SER A 66 -7.24 9.03 -2.86
CA SER A 66 -7.20 10.43 -2.42
C SER A 66 -5.79 11.02 -2.51
N LEU A 67 -4.76 10.24 -2.14
CA LEU A 67 -3.36 10.66 -2.29
C LEU A 67 -2.96 10.79 -3.76
N CYS A 68 -3.44 9.91 -4.64
CA CYS A 68 -3.24 10.02 -6.09
C CYS A 68 -3.90 11.28 -6.66
N ILE A 69 -5.10 11.64 -6.20
CA ILE A 69 -5.78 12.88 -6.61
C ILE A 69 -4.94 14.09 -6.18
N ILE A 70 -4.45 14.11 -4.93
CA ILE A 70 -3.59 15.19 -4.46
C ILE A 70 -2.31 15.28 -5.30
N ALA A 71 -1.70 14.13 -5.64
CA ALA A 71 -0.53 14.09 -6.52
C ALA A 71 -0.81 14.66 -7.91
N GLY A 72 -2.04 14.51 -8.43
CA GLY A 72 -2.44 15.06 -9.72
C GLY A 72 -2.78 16.55 -9.69
N ILE A 73 -3.24 17.08 -8.55
CA ILE A 73 -3.65 18.48 -8.41
C ILE A 73 -2.47 19.37 -7.99
N VAL A 74 -1.63 18.89 -7.07
CA VAL A 74 -0.49 19.65 -6.56
C VAL A 74 0.68 19.52 -7.54
N PRO A 75 1.26 20.63 -8.02
CA PRO A 75 2.45 20.58 -8.86
C PRO A 75 3.56 19.79 -8.15
N GLN A 76 4.13 18.82 -8.85
CA GLN A 76 5.19 17.97 -8.30
C GLN A 76 6.55 18.59 -8.64
N GLY A 77 7.47 18.58 -7.66
CA GLY A 77 8.85 19.06 -7.83
C GLY A 77 9.31 20.01 -6.72
N ASP A 78 10.59 20.34 -6.75
CA ASP A 78 11.28 21.08 -5.66
C ASP A 78 10.98 22.58 -5.61
N ARG A 79 10.30 23.12 -6.63
CA ARG A 79 10.02 24.57 -6.75
C ARG A 79 8.73 25.02 -6.05
N VAL A 80 8.02 24.11 -5.42
CA VAL A 80 6.75 24.41 -4.74
C VAL A 80 7.04 24.83 -3.30
N GLY A 81 6.70 26.08 -2.97
CA GLY A 81 6.86 26.62 -1.61
C GLY A 81 5.59 26.52 -0.77
N GLY A 82 5.66 27.05 0.45
CA GLY A 82 4.51 27.17 1.37
C GLY A 82 4.09 25.86 2.02
N ILE A 83 2.81 25.75 2.34
CA ILE A 83 2.23 24.60 3.08
C ILE A 83 2.42 23.29 2.29
N ALA A 84 2.36 23.32 0.97
CA ALA A 84 2.55 22.15 0.13
C ALA A 84 3.96 21.57 0.26
N ALA A 85 4.99 22.42 0.37
CA ALA A 85 6.36 21.99 0.64
C ALA A 85 6.51 21.43 2.06
N LEU A 86 5.93 22.12 3.07
CA LEU A 86 6.00 21.69 4.47
C LEU A 86 5.40 20.27 4.67
N LEU A 87 4.27 20.01 4.02
CA LEU A 87 3.60 18.71 4.08
C LEU A 87 4.14 17.70 3.06
N LYS A 88 5.19 18.05 2.32
CA LYS A 88 5.78 17.21 1.24
C LYS A 88 4.76 16.77 0.19
N LEU A 89 3.72 17.57 -0.05
CA LEU A 89 2.69 17.30 -1.06
C LEU A 89 3.22 17.44 -2.49
N SER A 90 4.29 18.22 -2.69
CA SER A 90 5.00 18.35 -3.97
C SER A 90 5.87 17.13 -4.34
N GLN A 91 6.04 16.19 -3.42
CA GLN A 91 6.76 14.92 -3.60
C GLN A 91 5.94 13.76 -3.02
N ILE A 92 4.62 13.79 -3.22
CA ILE A 92 3.70 12.90 -2.51
C ILE A 92 3.95 11.43 -2.85
N THR A 93 4.35 11.10 -4.07
CA THR A 93 4.61 9.74 -4.52
C THR A 93 5.80 9.08 -3.84
N THR A 94 6.77 9.89 -3.37
CA THR A 94 7.93 9.43 -2.59
C THR A 94 7.74 9.64 -1.09
N SER A 95 6.58 10.17 -0.68
CA SER A 95 6.29 10.43 0.72
C SER A 95 5.98 9.17 1.51
N LEU A 96 6.31 9.19 2.81
CA LEU A 96 5.98 8.11 3.73
C LEU A 96 4.47 7.79 3.79
N PRO A 97 3.55 8.77 3.83
CA PRO A 97 2.12 8.50 3.78
C PRO A 97 1.68 7.71 2.54
N PHE A 98 2.25 8.04 1.37
CA PHE A 98 1.93 7.35 0.13
C PHE A 98 2.41 5.90 0.17
N ALA A 99 3.65 5.66 0.61
CA ALA A 99 4.20 4.33 0.77
C ALA A 99 3.40 3.48 1.77
N VAL A 100 3.05 4.04 2.93
CA VAL A 100 2.24 3.36 3.95
C VAL A 100 0.85 3.01 3.41
N ALA A 101 0.20 3.94 2.69
CA ALA A 101 -1.09 3.68 2.06
C ALA A 101 -1.01 2.56 1.02
N GLY A 102 0.04 2.57 0.20
CA GLY A 102 0.31 1.53 -0.79
C GLY A 102 0.52 0.17 -0.15
N VAL A 103 1.35 0.08 0.89
CA VAL A 103 1.60 -1.18 1.62
C VAL A 103 0.32 -1.72 2.26
N ILE A 104 -0.51 -0.86 2.87
CA ILE A 104 -1.80 -1.29 3.45
C ILE A 104 -2.72 -1.81 2.34
N LEU A 105 -2.86 -1.09 1.24
CA LEU A 105 -3.68 -1.49 0.10
C LEU A 105 -3.20 -2.83 -0.47
N MET A 106 -1.90 -2.98 -0.74
CA MET A 106 -1.31 -4.21 -1.26
C MET A 106 -1.48 -5.37 -0.29
N THR A 107 -1.38 -5.12 1.03
CA THR A 107 -1.62 -6.13 2.06
C THR A 107 -3.07 -6.60 2.05
N CYS A 108 -4.04 -5.69 2.01
CA CYS A 108 -5.46 -6.02 1.93
C CYS A 108 -5.77 -6.81 0.65
N LEU A 109 -5.24 -6.37 -0.49
CA LEU A 109 -5.42 -7.02 -1.78
C LEU A 109 -4.79 -8.42 -1.81
N GLY A 110 -3.53 -8.55 -1.38
CA GLY A 110 -2.81 -9.81 -1.33
C GLY A 110 -3.47 -10.83 -0.41
N LEU A 111 -3.88 -10.43 0.79
CA LEU A 111 -4.61 -11.31 1.72
C LEU A 111 -5.98 -11.73 1.17
N THR A 112 -6.65 -10.86 0.43
CA THR A 112 -7.93 -11.18 -0.21
C THR A 112 -7.73 -12.19 -1.34
N VAL A 113 -6.72 -12.01 -2.18
CA VAL A 113 -6.33 -12.96 -3.24
C VAL A 113 -5.98 -14.32 -2.63
N LEU A 114 -5.10 -14.37 -1.64
CA LEU A 114 -4.72 -15.62 -0.95
C LEU A 114 -5.91 -16.31 -0.31
N SER A 115 -6.84 -15.56 0.29
CA SER A 115 -8.05 -16.13 0.92
C SER A 115 -9.05 -16.72 -0.10
N ARG A 116 -8.97 -16.32 -1.36
CA ARG A 116 -9.79 -16.86 -2.45
C ARG A 116 -9.05 -17.95 -3.24
N LEU A 117 -7.72 -17.90 -3.22
CA LEU A 117 -6.86 -18.91 -3.85
C LEU A 117 -6.89 -20.22 -3.05
N TRP A 118 -6.98 -20.14 -1.72
CA TRP A 118 -6.98 -21.31 -0.84
C TRP A 118 -8.23 -21.36 0.04
N PRO A 119 -9.17 -22.36 -0.16
CA PRO A 119 -9.15 -23.41 -1.18
C PRO A 119 -9.57 -22.90 -2.57
N PHE A 120 -8.84 -23.39 -3.60
CA PHE A 120 -9.12 -23.01 -4.98
C PHE A 120 -10.50 -23.54 -5.42
N ARG A 121 -11.30 -22.64 -6.04
CA ARG A 121 -12.59 -22.98 -6.65
C ARG A 121 -12.67 -22.28 -8.01
N LEU A 122 -13.04 -23.01 -9.06
CA LEU A 122 -13.18 -22.45 -10.43
C LEU A 122 -14.07 -21.22 -10.49
N LYS A 123 -15.11 -21.14 -9.67
CA LYS A 123 -15.99 -19.97 -9.57
C LYS A 123 -15.27 -18.68 -9.09
N ASN A 124 -14.10 -18.82 -8.48
CA ASN A 124 -13.29 -17.68 -8.03
C ASN A 124 -12.33 -17.20 -9.12
N LEU A 125 -12.20 -17.91 -10.24
CA LEU A 125 -11.21 -17.62 -11.27
C LEU A 125 -11.32 -16.20 -11.85
N PRO A 126 -12.51 -15.68 -12.22
CA PRO A 126 -12.63 -14.30 -12.71
C PRO A 126 -12.17 -13.26 -11.68
N PHE A 127 -12.54 -13.49 -10.42
CA PHE A 127 -12.10 -12.64 -9.31
C PHE A 127 -10.58 -12.68 -9.14
N LEU A 128 -9.99 -13.87 -9.13
CA LEU A 128 -8.53 -14.04 -8.96
C LEU A 128 -7.75 -13.40 -10.10
N LEU A 129 -8.15 -13.59 -11.35
CA LEU A 129 -7.48 -12.99 -12.51
C LEU A 129 -7.49 -11.46 -12.44
N ASN A 130 -8.64 -10.86 -12.10
CA ASN A 130 -8.77 -9.42 -11.99
C ASN A 130 -7.91 -8.84 -10.85
N HIS A 131 -7.97 -9.45 -9.66
CA HIS A 131 -7.28 -8.94 -8.49
C HIS A 131 -5.79 -9.28 -8.47
N LEU A 132 -5.40 -10.43 -9.02
CA LEU A 132 -3.99 -10.80 -9.19
C LEU A 132 -3.31 -9.88 -10.20
N GLY A 133 -3.99 -9.53 -11.30
CA GLY A 133 -3.48 -8.54 -12.24
C GLY A 133 -3.17 -7.21 -11.56
N LEU A 134 -4.10 -6.68 -10.77
CA LEU A 134 -3.90 -5.46 -9.99
C LEU A 134 -2.77 -5.57 -8.93
N PHE A 135 -2.55 -6.76 -8.40
CA PHE A 135 -1.50 -7.00 -7.41
C PHE A 135 -0.09 -7.06 -8.04
N LEU A 136 0.01 -7.46 -9.31
CA LEU A 136 1.29 -7.64 -10.02
C LEU A 136 1.77 -6.40 -10.78
N ILE A 137 0.91 -5.38 -10.95
CA ILE A 137 1.26 -4.09 -11.56
C ILE A 137 2.02 -3.22 -10.57
#